data_235fe0b360851063e79cdf739f036048
#
_entry.id   235fe0b360851063e79cdf739f036048
#
_cell.length_a   1.000
_cell.length_b   1.000
_cell.length_c   1.000
_cell.angle_alpha   90.00
_cell.angle_beta   90.00
_cell.angle_gamma   90.00
#
_symmetry.space_group_name_H-M   'P 1'
#
loop_
_entity.id
_entity.type
_entity.pdbx_description
1 polymer ?
#
loop_
_entity_poly.entity_id
_entity_poly.type
_entity_poly.pdbx_seq_one_letter_code
_entity_poly.pdbx_strand_id
1 'polypeptide(L)' 'MQIGDYVKFNNNEGDLEETLWEVVGYEERGGRAFVLIKHPTIGGRYSFPKDDVVEVICK' A
#
# COMPACT_ATOMS: atom_id res chain seq x y z
N MET A 1 -7.92 -7.54 1.81
CA MET A 1 -7.57 -6.24 1.16
C MET A 1 -8.22 -6.20 -0.21
N GLN A 2 -8.92 -5.14 -0.50
CA GLN A 2 -9.64 -4.96 -1.77
C GLN A 2 -9.34 -3.59 -2.35
N ILE A 3 -9.55 -3.43 -3.65
CA ILE A 3 -9.43 -2.13 -4.31
C ILE A 3 -10.39 -1.15 -3.63
N GLY A 4 -9.88 0.03 -3.28
CA GLY A 4 -10.62 1.05 -2.54
C GLY A 4 -10.33 1.09 -1.05
N ASP A 5 -9.67 0.06 -0.52
CA ASP A 5 -9.21 0.06 0.86
C ASP A 5 -8.01 1.00 1.01
N TYR A 6 -7.72 1.36 2.26
CA TYR A 6 -6.54 2.15 2.60
C TYR A 6 -5.56 1.30 3.38
N VAL A 7 -4.28 1.54 3.15
CA VAL A 7 -3.21 0.78 3.80
C VAL A 7 -2.17 1.72 4.39
N LYS A 8 -1.47 1.24 5.41
CA LYS A 8 -0.32 1.91 6.00
C LYS A 8 0.89 1.00 5.91
N PHE A 9 2.06 1.61 5.76
CA PHE A 9 3.35 0.91 5.69
C PHE A 9 4.28 1.45 6.76
N ASN A 10 5.29 0.66 7.12
CA ASN A 10 6.40 1.17 7.92
C ASN A 10 7.30 2.03 7.03
N ASN A 11 7.82 3.12 7.61
CA ASN A 11 8.85 3.90 6.92
C ASN A 11 10.20 3.19 7.02
N ASN A 12 11.23 3.76 6.39
CA ASN A 12 12.57 3.16 6.36
C ASN A 12 13.23 3.09 7.75
N GLU A 13 12.71 3.80 8.73
CA GLU A 13 13.22 3.83 10.10
C GLU A 13 12.47 2.85 11.01
N GLY A 14 11.51 2.12 10.46
CA GLY A 14 10.70 1.17 11.21
C GLY A 14 9.49 1.76 11.90
N ASP A 15 9.27 3.06 11.80
CA ASP A 15 8.08 3.70 12.35
C ASP A 15 6.91 3.58 11.39
N LEU A 16 5.70 3.48 11.94
CA LEU A 16 4.49 3.42 11.13
C LEU A 16 4.27 4.76 10.44
N GLU A 17 4.19 4.74 9.14
CA GLU A 17 3.85 5.93 8.37
C GLU A 17 2.37 6.23 8.55
N GLU A 18 2.04 7.49 8.86
CA GLU A 18 0.65 7.89 9.10
C GLU A 18 -0.15 8.10 7.82
N THR A 19 0.52 8.18 6.68
CA THR A 19 -0.14 8.37 5.41
C THR A 19 -0.99 7.15 5.06
N LEU A 20 -2.25 7.41 4.73
CA LEU A 20 -3.16 6.37 4.24
C LEU A 20 -3.08 6.33 2.72
N TRP A 21 -2.62 5.21 2.20
CA TRP A 21 -2.50 4.99 0.77
C TRP A 21 -3.72 4.24 0.26
N GLU A 22 -4.30 4.69 -0.84
CA GLU A 22 -5.44 4.02 -1.45
C GLU A 22 -4.97 2.84 -2.31
N VAL A 23 -5.55 1.67 -2.11
CA VAL A 23 -5.28 0.50 -2.95
C VAL A 23 -6.01 0.67 -4.27
N VAL A 24 -5.28 0.70 -5.37
CA VAL A 24 -5.85 0.87 -6.70
C VAL A 24 -5.69 -0.37 -7.58
N GLY A 25 -4.95 -1.37 -7.12
CA GLY A 25 -4.79 -2.61 -7.87
C GLY A 25 -3.82 -3.57 -7.22
N TYR A 26 -3.56 -4.65 -7.91
CA TYR A 26 -2.64 -5.69 -7.48
C TYR A 26 -1.77 -6.11 -8.63
N GLU A 27 -0.58 -6.60 -8.31
CA GLU A 27 0.35 -7.13 -9.29
C GLU A 27 1.11 -8.30 -8.68
N GLU A 28 1.44 -9.27 -9.52
CA GLU A 28 2.27 -10.40 -9.11
C GLU A 28 3.49 -10.48 -10.01
N ARG A 29 4.67 -10.54 -9.41
CA ARG A 29 5.94 -10.63 -10.13
C ARG A 29 6.83 -11.65 -9.44
N GLY A 30 7.34 -12.60 -10.22
CA GLY A 30 8.31 -13.57 -9.71
C GLY A 30 7.83 -14.35 -8.49
N GLY A 31 6.54 -14.61 -8.40
CA GLY A 31 5.94 -15.32 -7.26
C GLY A 31 5.69 -14.45 -6.04
N ARG A 32 5.90 -13.13 -6.14
CA ARG A 32 5.61 -12.19 -5.05
C ARG A 32 4.43 -11.33 -5.40
N ALA A 33 3.56 -11.11 -4.42
CA ALA A 33 2.42 -10.24 -4.58
C ALA A 33 2.79 -8.81 -4.21
N PHE A 34 2.38 -7.85 -5.06
CA PHE A 34 2.55 -6.44 -4.82
C PHE A 34 1.19 -5.76 -4.81
N VAL A 35 1.06 -4.73 -4.00
CA VAL A 35 -0.13 -3.89 -3.98
C VAL A 35 0.19 -2.59 -4.71
N LEU A 36 -0.70 -2.19 -5.60
CA LEU A 36 -0.60 -0.90 -6.29
C LEU A 36 -1.36 0.13 -5.48
N ILE A 37 -0.68 1.20 -5.13
CA ILE A 37 -1.22 2.23 -4.23
C ILE A 37 -1.09 3.60 -4.86
N LYS A 38 -1.94 4.51 -4.39
CA LYS A 38 -1.96 5.91 -4.81
C LYS A 38 -1.85 6.80 -3.60
N HIS A 39 -0.95 7.79 -3.67
CA HIS A 39 -0.83 8.77 -2.60
C HIS A 39 -2.07 9.68 -2.59
N PRO A 40 -2.64 9.97 -1.41
CA PRO A 40 -3.89 10.73 -1.32
C PRO A 40 -3.77 12.19 -1.74
N THR A 41 -2.58 12.77 -1.64
CA THR A 41 -2.34 14.18 -1.95
C THR A 41 -1.57 14.38 -3.24
N ILE A 42 -0.46 13.65 -3.40
CA ILE A 42 0.43 13.79 -4.56
C ILE A 42 -0.15 13.10 -5.79
N GLY A 43 -0.90 12.03 -5.60
CA GLY A 43 -1.57 11.32 -6.68
C GLY A 43 -0.72 10.35 -7.47
N GLY A 44 0.54 10.19 -7.15
CA GLY A 44 1.42 9.23 -7.82
C GLY A 44 1.03 7.79 -7.50
N ARG A 45 1.26 6.89 -8.45
CA ARG A 45 1.04 5.46 -8.25
C ARG A 45 2.36 4.76 -7.94
N TYR A 46 2.32 3.87 -6.96
CA TYR A 46 3.49 3.14 -6.50
C TYR A 46 3.12 1.68 -6.31
N SER A 47 4.11 0.80 -6.36
CA SER A 47 3.93 -0.61 -6.01
C SER A 47 4.76 -0.94 -4.77
N PHE A 48 4.15 -1.68 -3.84
CA PHE A 48 4.82 -2.14 -2.62
C PHE A 48 4.57 -3.61 -2.41
N PRO A 49 5.55 -4.35 -1.87
CA PRO A 49 5.31 -5.73 -1.50
C PRO A 49 4.13 -5.83 -0.53
N LYS A 50 3.22 -6.74 -0.80
CA LYS A 50 2.07 -6.95 0.08
C LYS A 50 2.48 -7.25 1.51
N ASP A 51 3.61 -7.92 1.69
CA ASP A 51 4.12 -8.30 3.01
C ASP A 51 4.56 -7.09 3.85
N ASP A 52 4.80 -5.94 3.23
CA ASP A 52 5.19 -4.72 3.94
C ASP A 52 3.98 -3.92 4.43
N VAL A 53 2.78 -4.35 4.09
CA VAL A 53 1.56 -3.70 4.59
C VAL A 53 1.41 -3.99 6.08
N VAL A 54 1.34 -2.94 6.88
CA VAL A 54 1.24 -3.06 8.34
C VAL A 54 -0.21 -3.03 8.79
N GLU A 55 -1.03 -2.20 8.19
CA GLU A 55 -2.42 -2.04 8.58
C GLU A 55 -3.28 -1.83 7.36
N VAL A 56 -4.44 -2.47 7.35
CA VAL A 56 -5.46 -2.31 6.30
C VAL A 56 -6.69 -1.69 6.93
N ILE A 57 -7.16 -0.58 6.36
CA ILE A 57 -8.37 0.09 6.79
C ILE A 57 -9.41 -0.05 5.70
N CYS A 58 -10.45 -0.79 5.98
CA CYS A 58 -11.56 -0.96 5.04
C CYS A 58 -12.37 0.33 4.95
N LYS A 59 -12.70 0.66 3.73
CA LYS A 59 -13.50 1.85 3.46
C LYS A 59 -14.96 1.66 3.88
#